data_b880e833f38d7785f9268901d020259a
#
_entry.id   b880e833f38d7785f9268901d020259a
#
_cell.length_a   1.000
_cell.length_b   1.000
_cell.length_c   1.000
_cell.angle_alpha   90.00
_cell.angle_beta   90.00
_cell.angle_gamma   90.00
#
_symmetry.space_group_name_H-M   'P 1'
#
loop_
_entity.id
_entity.type
_entity.pdbx_description
1 polymer ?
#
loop_
_entity_poly.entity_id
_entity_poly.type
_entity_poly.pdbx_seq_one_letter_code
_entity_poly.pdbx_strand_id
1 'polypeptide(L)'
;MIYKQRPEATACAEYDLWNDRMNRYVKRGSKGIALLDMRGEQPKLRYVFDVADTGERKNSRPVQLWKMNAEHEQPIIRALDVAFDVPAGAGSLENHIMEAAERLARDYWEENRRQISDIVADSYLEGYDELNIGASFKRAAAVSIAYSVFTRTVG
;
A
#
# COMPACT_ATOMS: atom_id res chain seq x y z
N MET A 1 -7.56 -4.27 2.01
CA MET A 1 -8.42 -5.16 2.84
C MET A 1 -7.94 -5.26 4.29
N ILE A 2 -6.65 -5.42 4.56
CA ILE A 2 -6.10 -5.55 5.94
C ILE A 2 -6.44 -4.31 6.77
N TYR A 3 -6.00 -3.14 6.35
CA TYR A 3 -6.22 -1.89 7.09
C TYR A 3 -7.68 -1.47 7.29
N LYS A 4 -8.61 -1.98 6.46
CA LYS A 4 -10.05 -1.76 6.69
C LYS A 4 -10.57 -2.56 7.88
N GLN A 5 -9.99 -3.73 8.14
CA GLN A 5 -10.36 -4.60 9.27
C GLN A 5 -9.54 -4.28 10.52
N ARG A 6 -8.30 -3.81 10.32
CA ARG A 6 -7.34 -3.53 11.39
C ARG A 6 -6.39 -2.41 10.96
N PRO A 7 -6.74 -1.15 11.21
CA PRO A 7 -5.95 0.02 10.79
C PRO A 7 -4.52 0.04 11.35
N GLU A 8 -4.33 -0.50 12.56
CA GLU A 8 -3.04 -0.54 13.26
C GLU A 8 -2.15 -1.73 12.87
N ALA A 9 -2.56 -2.55 11.92
CA ALA A 9 -1.77 -3.71 11.50
C ALA A 9 -0.40 -3.30 10.96
N THR A 10 0.64 -4.03 11.38
CA THR A 10 2.04 -3.75 11.01
C THR A 10 2.63 -4.85 10.14
N ALA A 11 2.79 -6.05 10.67
CA ALA A 11 3.31 -7.20 9.93
C ALA A 11 2.35 -8.38 10.07
N CYS A 12 1.65 -8.68 8.98
CA CYS A 12 0.65 -9.73 8.96
C CYS A 12 1.15 -10.96 8.20
N ALA A 13 0.96 -12.12 8.79
CA ALA A 13 1.27 -13.39 8.15
C ALA A 13 0.30 -14.49 8.57
N GLU A 14 0.30 -15.59 7.82
CA GLU A 14 -0.48 -16.76 8.14
C GLU A 14 0.01 -17.45 9.39
N TYR A 15 -0.89 -18.24 9.99
CA TYR A 15 -0.62 -18.97 11.21
C TYR A 15 0.66 -19.84 11.11
N ASP A 16 0.81 -20.59 10.02
CA ASP A 16 1.94 -21.49 9.81
C ASP A 16 3.27 -20.75 9.69
N LEU A 17 3.26 -19.55 9.07
CA LEU A 17 4.47 -18.73 9.00
C LEU A 17 4.92 -18.30 10.40
N TRP A 18 3.99 -17.87 11.23
CA TRP A 18 4.31 -17.48 12.61
C TRP A 18 4.84 -18.67 13.42
N ASN A 19 4.17 -19.83 13.34
CA ASN A 19 4.54 -20.99 14.15
C ASN A 19 5.81 -21.69 13.64
N ASP A 20 5.89 -21.98 12.35
CA ASP A 20 6.90 -22.88 11.81
C ASP A 20 8.19 -22.14 11.42
N ARG A 21 8.04 -20.96 10.80
CA ARG A 21 9.20 -20.22 10.31
C ARG A 21 9.74 -19.19 11.30
N MET A 22 8.83 -18.50 12.01
CA MET A 22 9.21 -17.47 12.96
C MET A 22 9.36 -17.98 14.38
N ASN A 23 8.95 -19.23 14.64
CA ASN A 23 8.91 -19.84 15.96
C ASN A 23 8.20 -18.97 17.01
N ARG A 24 7.11 -18.33 16.58
CA ARG A 24 6.20 -17.52 17.40
C ARG A 24 4.87 -18.27 17.53
N TYR A 25 4.06 -17.93 18.50
CA TYR A 25 2.72 -18.49 18.62
C TYR A 25 1.68 -17.39 18.51
N VAL A 26 0.56 -17.68 17.86
CA VAL A 26 -0.60 -16.78 17.88
C VAL A 26 -1.28 -16.89 19.24
N LYS A 27 -1.49 -15.74 19.88
CA LYS A 27 -2.11 -15.67 21.22
C LYS A 27 -3.54 -16.18 21.17
N ARG A 28 -3.94 -16.88 22.22
CA ARG A 28 -5.31 -17.40 22.35
C ARG A 28 -6.31 -16.23 22.34
N GLY A 29 -7.35 -16.34 21.51
CA GLY A 29 -8.38 -15.31 21.37
C GLY A 29 -8.10 -14.25 20.34
N SER A 30 -6.91 -14.26 19.70
CA SER A 30 -6.63 -13.36 18.59
C SER A 30 -7.58 -13.64 17.42
N LYS A 31 -8.10 -12.57 16.81
CA LYS A 31 -8.97 -12.64 15.64
C LYS A 31 -8.13 -12.47 14.38
N GLY A 32 -8.16 -13.47 13.52
CA GLY A 32 -7.49 -13.38 12.21
C GLY A 32 -8.17 -12.34 11.30
N ILE A 33 -7.36 -11.65 10.52
CA ILE A 33 -7.81 -10.75 9.46
C ILE A 33 -8.15 -11.60 8.25
N ALA A 34 -9.39 -11.53 7.79
CA ALA A 34 -9.87 -12.34 6.67
C ALA A 34 -9.43 -11.73 5.32
N LEU A 35 -8.77 -12.53 4.51
CA LEU A 35 -8.37 -12.18 3.14
C LEU A 35 -9.06 -13.12 2.16
N LEU A 36 -9.52 -12.58 1.04
CA LEU A 36 -10.05 -13.36 -0.06
C LEU A 36 -8.90 -13.82 -0.97
N ASP A 37 -8.70 -15.13 -1.06
CA ASP A 37 -7.73 -15.72 -1.97
C ASP A 37 -8.45 -16.14 -3.27
N MET A 38 -8.10 -15.51 -4.37
CA MET A 38 -8.67 -15.71 -5.69
C MET A 38 -7.79 -16.58 -6.60
N ARG A 39 -6.69 -17.16 -6.09
CA ARG A 39 -5.71 -17.92 -6.90
C ARG A 39 -6.17 -19.31 -7.29
N GLY A 40 -7.26 -19.82 -6.74
CA GLY A 40 -7.83 -21.13 -7.08
C GLY A 40 -9.09 -20.99 -7.94
N GLU A 41 -9.66 -22.14 -8.35
CA GLU A 41 -10.93 -22.19 -9.11
C GLU A 41 -12.11 -21.59 -8.35
N GLN A 42 -12.05 -21.62 -7.02
CA GLN A 42 -13.07 -21.01 -6.17
C GLN A 42 -12.41 -20.07 -5.14
N PRO A 43 -13.03 -18.92 -4.88
CA PRO A 43 -12.58 -18.00 -3.84
C PRO A 43 -12.56 -18.69 -2.47
N LYS A 44 -11.46 -18.52 -1.73
CA LYS A 44 -11.31 -19.05 -0.37
C LYS A 44 -10.93 -17.94 0.60
N LEU A 45 -11.43 -18.05 1.82
CA LEU A 45 -10.96 -17.18 2.90
C LEU A 45 -9.65 -17.72 3.47
N ARG A 46 -8.67 -16.83 3.56
CA ARG A 46 -7.41 -17.04 4.29
C ARG A 46 -7.36 -16.07 5.45
N TYR A 47 -6.77 -16.50 6.53
CA TYR A 47 -6.63 -15.66 7.72
C TYR A 47 -5.17 -15.37 7.99
N VAL A 48 -4.88 -14.09 8.22
CA VAL A 48 -3.57 -13.63 8.66
C VAL A 48 -3.68 -13.01 10.05
N PHE A 49 -2.59 -13.04 10.79
CA PHE A 49 -2.47 -12.48 12.13
C PHE A 49 -1.36 -11.44 12.13
N ASP A 50 -1.59 -10.33 12.79
CA ASP A 50 -0.58 -9.30 12.98
C ASP A 50 0.48 -9.76 13.99
N VAL A 51 1.69 -9.23 13.91
CA VAL A 51 2.76 -9.53 14.86
C VAL A 51 2.35 -9.23 16.30
N ALA A 52 1.52 -8.22 16.53
CA ALA A 52 0.98 -7.87 17.85
C ALA A 52 0.09 -8.98 18.45
N ASP A 53 -0.50 -9.83 17.59
CA ASP A 53 -1.27 -11.01 18.01
C ASP A 53 -0.38 -12.19 18.34
N THR A 54 0.93 -12.08 18.19
CA THR A 54 1.83 -13.21 18.43
C THR A 54 2.63 -13.03 19.72
N GLY A 55 3.05 -14.15 20.28
CA GLY A 55 3.99 -14.21 21.39
C GLY A 55 5.28 -14.93 20.98
N GLU A 56 6.34 -14.66 21.73
CA GLU A 56 7.65 -15.25 21.48
C GLU A 56 7.81 -16.58 22.21
N ARG A 57 8.45 -17.56 21.54
CA ARG A 57 8.97 -18.75 22.15
C ARG A 57 10.48 -18.61 22.36
N LYS A 58 11.07 -19.52 23.13
CA LYS A 58 12.52 -19.62 23.20
C LYS A 58 13.08 -19.81 21.79
N ASN A 59 14.00 -18.97 21.35
CA ASN A 59 14.55 -18.92 20.00
C ASN A 59 13.57 -18.44 18.89
N SER A 60 12.59 -17.64 19.22
CA SER A 60 11.80 -16.93 18.20
C SER A 60 12.69 -16.04 17.34
N ARG A 61 12.41 -16.03 16.04
CA ARG A 61 13.07 -15.08 15.13
C ARG A 61 12.53 -13.67 15.37
N PRO A 62 13.40 -12.65 15.41
CA PRO A 62 12.95 -11.27 15.53
C PRO A 62 12.14 -10.88 14.29
N VAL A 63 11.04 -10.19 14.50
CA VAL A 63 10.27 -9.57 13.41
C VAL A 63 10.85 -8.19 13.17
N GLN A 64 11.50 -8.05 12.04
CA GLN A 64 12.04 -6.75 11.63
C GLN A 64 10.88 -5.93 11.03
N LEU A 65 10.37 -5.00 11.79
CA LEU A 65 9.44 -3.99 11.28
C LEU A 65 10.27 -2.86 10.68
N TRP A 66 9.99 -2.57 9.42
CA TRP A 66 10.62 -1.42 8.79
C TRP A 66 10.08 -0.14 9.44
N LYS A 67 10.99 0.72 9.88
CA LYS A 67 10.68 2.06 10.36
C LYS A 67 11.54 3.04 9.61
N MET A 68 10.92 4.10 9.13
CA MET A 68 11.62 5.22 8.56
C MET A 68 12.52 5.87 9.61
N ASN A 69 13.74 6.20 9.24
CA ASN A 69 14.66 7.03 10.01
C ASN A 69 15.39 8.01 9.07
N ALA A 70 16.10 8.96 9.62
CA ALA A 70 16.78 10.01 8.87
C ALA A 70 17.81 9.46 7.86
N GLU A 71 18.42 8.31 8.13
CA GLU A 71 19.40 7.69 7.24
C GLU A 71 18.75 7.12 5.96
N HIS A 72 17.46 6.80 6.01
CA HIS A 72 16.71 6.27 4.87
C HIS A 72 16.28 7.35 3.88
N GLU A 73 16.16 8.60 4.31
CA GLU A 73 15.58 9.69 3.53
C GLU A 73 16.30 9.91 2.20
N GLN A 74 17.61 10.16 2.25
CA GLN A 74 18.39 10.43 1.05
C GLN A 74 18.49 9.24 0.08
N PRO A 75 18.66 7.99 0.54
CA PRO A 75 18.54 6.82 -0.34
C PRO A 75 17.19 6.69 -1.02
N ILE A 76 16.08 6.98 -0.31
CA ILE A 76 14.73 6.91 -0.89
C ILE A 76 14.54 8.02 -1.92
N ILE A 77 14.92 9.26 -1.62
CA ILE A 77 14.87 10.38 -2.56
C ILE A 77 15.59 10.00 -3.86
N ARG A 78 16.82 9.53 -3.78
CA ARG A 78 17.58 9.10 -4.97
C ARG A 78 16.92 7.97 -5.75
N ALA A 79 16.31 7.03 -5.05
CA ALA A 79 15.59 5.94 -5.70
C ALA A 79 14.33 6.44 -6.43
N LEU A 80 13.60 7.40 -5.85
CA LEU A 80 12.44 8.04 -6.48
C LEU A 80 12.86 8.86 -7.70
N ASP A 81 13.94 9.64 -7.59
CA ASP A 81 14.48 10.44 -8.70
C ASP A 81 14.80 9.56 -9.91
N VAL A 82 15.48 8.45 -9.68
CA VAL A 82 15.87 7.52 -10.75
C VAL A 82 14.66 6.77 -11.33
N ALA A 83 13.74 6.30 -10.45
CA ALA A 83 12.62 5.48 -10.89
C ALA A 83 11.52 6.29 -11.58
N PHE A 84 11.31 7.54 -11.16
CA PHE A 84 10.19 8.37 -11.60
C PHE A 84 10.62 9.69 -12.23
N ASP A 85 11.93 9.89 -12.48
CA ASP A 85 12.46 11.10 -13.10
C ASP A 85 11.92 12.37 -12.41
N VAL A 86 12.00 12.40 -11.08
CA VAL A 86 11.55 13.52 -10.27
C VAL A 86 12.48 14.71 -10.48
N PRO A 87 11.96 15.95 -10.62
CA PRO A 87 12.81 17.11 -10.82
C PRO A 87 13.79 17.34 -9.67
N ALA A 88 15.04 17.66 -9.99
CA ALA A 88 16.13 17.88 -9.03
C ALA A 88 15.89 19.02 -8.00
N GLY A 89 14.76 19.70 -8.04
CA GLY A 89 14.38 20.80 -7.15
C GLY A 89 13.19 20.49 -6.26
N ALA A 90 12.74 19.24 -6.18
CA ALA A 90 11.54 18.88 -5.42
C ALA A 90 11.69 19.15 -3.90
N GLY A 91 12.90 19.19 -3.36
CA GLY A 91 13.19 19.60 -1.99
C GLY A 91 13.03 18.46 -0.97
N SER A 92 11.90 18.39 -0.25
CA SER A 92 11.69 17.39 0.80
C SER A 92 11.28 16.01 0.25
N LEU A 93 11.40 14.98 1.09
CA LEU A 93 10.94 13.62 0.75
C LEU A 93 9.44 13.61 0.39
N GLU A 94 8.63 14.39 1.09
CA GLU A 94 7.20 14.50 0.82
C GLU A 94 6.93 14.99 -0.60
N ASN A 95 7.67 16.00 -1.04
CA ASN A 95 7.55 16.51 -2.40
C ASN A 95 7.97 15.47 -3.44
N HIS A 96 9.06 14.73 -3.20
CA HIS A 96 9.49 13.65 -4.10
C HIS A 96 8.45 12.53 -4.19
N ILE A 97 7.79 12.19 -3.07
CA ILE A 97 6.69 11.21 -3.07
C ILE A 97 5.49 11.75 -3.85
N MET A 98 5.14 13.04 -3.70
CA MET A 98 4.03 13.64 -4.45
C MET A 98 4.30 13.67 -5.95
N GLU A 99 5.48 14.11 -6.36
CA GLU A 99 5.88 14.13 -7.78
C GLU A 99 5.87 12.72 -8.40
N ALA A 100 6.41 11.72 -7.68
CA ALA A 100 6.36 10.33 -8.13
C ALA A 100 4.91 9.81 -8.22
N ALA A 101 4.06 10.17 -7.27
CA ALA A 101 2.64 9.78 -7.27
C ALA A 101 1.87 10.45 -8.43
N GLU A 102 2.14 11.72 -8.72
CA GLU A 102 1.54 12.42 -9.85
C GLU A 102 1.98 11.82 -11.19
N ARG A 103 3.24 11.41 -11.30
CA ARG A 103 3.73 10.72 -12.50
C ARG A 103 3.05 9.38 -12.69
N LEU A 104 3.01 8.55 -11.66
CA LEU A 104 2.30 7.26 -11.68
C LEU A 104 0.82 7.42 -12.05
N ALA A 105 0.14 8.41 -11.48
CA ALA A 105 -1.27 8.66 -11.78
C ALA A 105 -1.47 9.10 -13.25
N ARG A 106 -0.54 9.87 -13.80
CA ARG A 106 -0.56 10.32 -15.20
C ARG A 106 -0.32 9.15 -16.14
N ASP A 107 0.73 8.36 -15.90
CA ASP A 107 1.09 7.22 -16.73
C ASP A 107 -0.04 6.18 -16.73
N TYR A 108 -0.60 5.90 -15.56
CA TYR A 108 -1.75 4.99 -15.43
C TYR A 108 -2.99 5.50 -16.20
N TRP A 109 -3.26 6.81 -16.15
CA TRP A 109 -4.34 7.41 -16.93
C TRP A 109 -4.12 7.21 -18.44
N GLU A 110 -2.92 7.51 -18.94
CA GLU A 110 -2.64 7.39 -20.38
C GLU A 110 -2.79 5.94 -20.89
N GLU A 111 -2.40 4.97 -20.07
CA GLU A 111 -2.52 3.55 -20.41
C GLU A 111 -3.95 3.01 -20.32
N ASN A 112 -4.75 3.54 -19.39
CA ASN A 112 -6.05 2.96 -19.02
C ASN A 112 -7.25 3.88 -19.26
N ARG A 113 -7.07 5.04 -19.90
CA ARG A 113 -8.11 6.07 -20.03
C ARG A 113 -9.45 5.55 -20.59
N ARG A 114 -9.42 4.65 -21.56
CA ARG A 114 -10.65 4.05 -22.13
C ARG A 114 -11.42 3.26 -21.09
N GLN A 115 -10.73 2.38 -20.39
CA GLN A 115 -11.33 1.57 -19.32
C GLN A 115 -11.87 2.44 -18.19
N ILE A 116 -11.16 3.50 -17.83
CA ILE A 116 -11.60 4.45 -16.80
C ILE A 116 -12.84 5.21 -17.27
N SER A 117 -12.88 5.64 -18.52
CA SER A 117 -14.06 6.28 -19.12
C SER A 117 -15.28 5.36 -19.12
N ASP A 118 -15.09 4.07 -19.41
CA ASP A 118 -16.17 3.08 -19.36
C ASP A 118 -16.71 2.87 -17.93
N ILE A 119 -15.82 2.89 -16.92
CA ILE A 119 -16.21 2.78 -15.49
C ILE A 119 -16.96 4.04 -15.03
N VAL A 120 -16.69 5.19 -15.62
CA VAL A 120 -17.33 6.46 -15.28
C VAL A 120 -18.75 6.57 -15.85
N ALA A 121 -19.07 5.84 -16.92
CA ALA A 121 -20.44 5.70 -17.40
C ALA A 121 -21.34 5.21 -16.23
N ASP A 122 -22.54 5.70 -16.12
CA ASP A 122 -23.46 5.43 -15.02
C ASP A 122 -22.99 5.97 -13.62
N SER A 123 -21.97 6.82 -13.56
CA SER A 123 -21.49 7.43 -12.32
C SER A 123 -21.83 8.94 -12.27
N TYR A 124 -21.53 9.56 -11.13
CA TYR A 124 -21.62 11.03 -10.95
C TYR A 124 -20.82 11.83 -12.00
N LEU A 125 -19.81 11.23 -12.62
CA LEU A 125 -18.95 11.86 -13.62
C LEU A 125 -19.40 11.64 -15.06
N GLU A 126 -20.50 10.95 -15.30
CA GLU A 126 -21.00 10.62 -16.64
C GLU A 126 -21.21 11.83 -17.56
N GLY A 127 -21.59 12.96 -16.98
CA GLY A 127 -21.81 14.21 -17.74
C GLY A 127 -20.55 15.04 -18.00
N TYR A 128 -19.38 14.57 -17.56
CA TYR A 128 -18.13 15.32 -17.68
C TYR A 128 -17.37 14.91 -18.95
N ASP A 129 -16.68 15.86 -19.57
CA ASP A 129 -15.78 15.56 -20.67
C ASP A 129 -14.52 14.80 -20.21
N GLU A 130 -13.85 14.14 -21.16
CA GLU A 130 -12.67 13.31 -20.90
C GLU A 130 -11.54 14.10 -20.20
N LEU A 131 -11.39 15.38 -20.51
CA LEU A 131 -10.37 16.24 -19.89
C LEU A 131 -10.61 16.39 -18.38
N ASN A 132 -11.87 16.69 -18.01
CA ASN A 132 -12.27 16.86 -16.62
C ASN A 132 -12.24 15.52 -15.85
N ILE A 133 -12.67 14.42 -16.48
CA ILE A 133 -12.54 13.09 -15.91
C ILE A 133 -11.07 12.75 -15.66
N GLY A 134 -10.21 12.97 -16.65
CA GLY A 134 -8.77 12.73 -16.53
C GLY A 134 -8.10 13.58 -15.46
N ALA A 135 -8.46 14.84 -15.33
CA ALA A 135 -7.93 15.73 -14.30
C ALA A 135 -8.34 15.26 -12.88
N SER A 136 -9.61 14.91 -12.72
CA SER A 136 -10.17 14.43 -11.44
C SER A 136 -9.55 13.08 -11.04
N PHE A 137 -9.45 12.15 -11.98
CA PHE A 137 -8.84 10.84 -11.76
C PHE A 137 -7.37 10.98 -11.34
N LYS A 138 -6.55 11.71 -12.13
CA LYS A 138 -5.12 11.89 -11.83
C LYS A 138 -4.89 12.49 -10.46
N ARG A 139 -5.69 13.51 -10.08
CA ARG A 139 -5.60 14.13 -8.76
C ARG A 139 -5.96 13.14 -7.64
N ALA A 140 -7.07 12.42 -7.76
CA ALA A 140 -7.50 11.45 -6.76
C ALA A 140 -6.50 10.29 -6.63
N ALA A 141 -5.99 9.78 -7.75
CA ALA A 141 -4.98 8.72 -7.77
C ALA A 141 -3.67 9.17 -7.12
N ALA A 142 -3.14 10.34 -7.50
CA ALA A 142 -1.90 10.87 -6.92
C ALA A 142 -1.99 11.04 -5.40
N VAL A 143 -3.07 11.66 -4.91
CA VAL A 143 -3.31 11.82 -3.47
C VAL A 143 -3.41 10.46 -2.77
N SER A 144 -4.11 9.49 -3.35
CA SER A 144 -4.28 8.15 -2.77
C SER A 144 -2.96 7.38 -2.70
N ILE A 145 -2.12 7.47 -3.75
CA ILE A 145 -0.79 6.87 -3.79
C ILE A 145 0.10 7.52 -2.72
N ALA A 146 0.20 8.85 -2.73
CA ALA A 146 1.02 9.58 -1.77
C ALA A 146 0.60 9.29 -0.32
N TYR A 147 -0.69 9.31 -0.02
CA TYR A 147 -1.21 8.96 1.30
C TYR A 147 -0.83 7.54 1.73
N SER A 148 -0.93 6.58 0.82
CA SER A 148 -0.56 5.18 1.11
C SER A 148 0.92 5.02 1.43
N VAL A 149 1.79 5.85 0.84
CA VAL A 149 3.22 5.88 1.14
C VAL A 149 3.49 6.60 2.45
N PHE A 150 2.90 7.78 2.66
CA PHE A 150 3.09 8.59 3.87
C PHE A 150 2.70 7.85 5.15
N THR A 151 1.60 7.13 5.15
CA THR A 151 1.19 6.34 6.32
C THR A 151 2.21 5.26 6.72
N ARG A 152 3.16 4.95 5.85
CA ARG A 152 4.23 3.98 6.12
C ARG A 152 5.59 4.62 6.38
N THR A 153 5.79 5.86 5.95
CA THR A 153 7.09 6.54 6.05
C THR A 153 7.14 7.56 7.19
N VAL A 154 6.01 8.12 7.58
CA VAL A 154 5.92 9.21 8.57
C VAL A 154 5.15 8.78 9.84
N GLY A 155 4.68 7.53 9.90
CA GLY A 155 3.90 6.98 11.04
C GLY A 155 4.77 6.44 12.18
#